data_3422531374e55148f18eaa27c4bf8b94
#
_entry.id   3422531374e55148f18eaa27c4bf8b94
#
_cell.length_a   1.000
_cell.length_b   1.000
_cell.length_c   1.000
_cell.angle_alpha   90.00
_cell.angle_beta   90.00
_cell.angle_gamma   90.00
#
_symmetry.space_group_name_H-M   'P 1'
#
loop_
_entity.id
_entity.type
_entity.pdbx_description
1 polymer ?
#
loop_
_entity_poly.entity_id
_entity_poly.type
_entity_poly.pdbx_seq_one_letter_code
_entity_poly.pdbx_strand_id
1 'polypeptide(L)'
;EDYLIDIEEQLINARDLIHEKTEKELEKWITLEQLHLVLKEYEDKIDKYEILDSKYNELKKYDKTLLTDFIVLALYTLLPPRRTKDYSLMHVVSENNYDNQDIRVNYIITKNNIPDRFVFNQYKTSKKYGQQIIEINNNKLILILKKYFLTRDYDGTDMIFLLNTNGIKNLTNNYKKRLTPNSMSIKIKNIFKKSYLKKKVNLNILRHVFISETIGIEEIN
;
A
#
# COMPACT_ATOMS: atom_id res chain seq x y z
N GLU A 1 -15.80 -2.61 15.51
CA GLU A 1 -16.58 -1.38 15.87
C GLU A 1 -15.69 -0.13 15.80
N ASP A 2 -14.49 -0.10 16.41
CA ASP A 2 -13.60 1.08 16.41
C ASP A 2 -13.05 1.47 15.03
N TYR A 3 -12.91 0.51 14.10
CA TYR A 3 -12.51 0.78 12.72
C TYR A 3 -13.62 1.49 11.93
N LEU A 4 -14.86 1.14 12.20
CA LEU A 4 -16.03 1.82 11.61
C LEU A 4 -16.15 3.26 12.14
N ILE A 5 -15.84 3.47 13.42
CA ILE A 5 -15.82 4.81 14.04
C ILE A 5 -14.74 5.70 13.42
N ASP A 6 -13.52 5.18 13.14
CA ASP A 6 -12.44 5.94 12.47
C ASP A 6 -12.83 6.28 11.00
N ILE A 7 -13.58 5.39 10.36
CA ILE A 7 -14.18 5.64 9.03
C ILE A 7 -15.29 6.68 9.16
N GLU A 8 -16.20 6.57 10.14
CA GLU A 8 -17.28 7.54 10.34
C GLU A 8 -16.76 8.94 10.69
N GLU A 9 -15.77 9.10 11.57
CA GLU A 9 -15.13 10.40 11.82
C GLU A 9 -14.44 10.96 10.55
N GLN A 10 -13.84 10.09 9.74
CA GLN A 10 -13.30 10.50 8.44
C GLN A 10 -14.40 10.85 7.44
N LEU A 11 -15.59 10.24 7.53
CA LEU A 11 -16.78 10.51 6.75
C LEU A 11 -17.43 11.84 7.10
N ILE A 12 -17.59 12.11 8.41
CA ILE A 12 -18.13 13.38 8.91
C ILE A 12 -17.19 14.52 8.48
N ASN A 13 -15.88 14.35 8.61
CA ASN A 13 -14.89 15.32 8.13
C ASN A 13 -14.87 15.42 6.59
N ALA A 14 -15.30 14.39 5.85
CA ALA A 14 -15.41 14.43 4.39
C ALA A 14 -16.74 15.06 3.95
N ARG A 15 -17.83 14.93 4.72
CA ARG A 15 -19.09 15.66 4.50
C ARG A 15 -18.92 17.18 4.64
N ASP A 16 -18.13 17.63 5.62
CA ASP A 16 -17.75 19.04 5.77
C ASP A 16 -16.83 19.53 4.62
N LEU A 17 -16.26 18.60 3.85
CA LEU A 17 -15.40 18.82 2.69
C LEU A 17 -16.14 18.64 1.34
N ILE A 18 -17.48 18.59 1.29
CA ILE A 18 -18.24 18.77 0.05
C ILE A 18 -18.18 20.26 -0.37
N HIS A 19 -16.96 20.78 -0.40
CA HIS A 19 -16.65 21.96 -1.17
C HIS A 19 -16.53 21.52 -2.63
N GLU A 20 -17.10 22.28 -3.53
CA GLU A 20 -16.88 22.13 -4.97
C GLU A 20 -15.38 21.99 -5.21
N LYS A 21 -15.00 20.90 -5.89
CA LYS A 21 -13.58 20.62 -6.20
C LYS A 21 -13.01 21.82 -6.93
N THR A 22 -11.91 22.36 -6.44
CA THR A 22 -11.21 23.42 -7.16
C THR A 22 -10.75 22.92 -8.53
N GLU A 23 -10.60 23.81 -9.52
CA GLU A 23 -10.08 23.46 -10.85
C GLU A 23 -8.78 22.65 -10.76
N LYS A 24 -7.88 23.03 -9.84
CA LYS A 24 -6.60 22.31 -9.59
C LYS A 24 -6.79 20.89 -9.01
N GLU A 25 -7.88 20.63 -8.34
CA GLU A 25 -8.22 19.29 -7.84
C GLU A 25 -8.86 18.46 -8.94
N LEU A 26 -9.74 19.05 -9.76
CA LEU A 26 -10.32 18.40 -10.93
C LEU A 26 -9.26 17.92 -11.94
N GLU A 27 -8.23 18.73 -12.21
CA GLU A 27 -7.09 18.32 -13.06
C GLU A 27 -6.37 17.07 -12.57
N LYS A 28 -6.35 16.86 -11.27
CA LYS A 28 -5.64 15.73 -10.61
C LYS A 28 -6.58 14.60 -10.28
N TRP A 29 -7.88 14.79 -10.38
CA TRP A 29 -8.87 13.81 -10.02
C TRP A 29 -8.84 12.60 -10.96
N ILE A 30 -9.09 11.44 -10.40
CA ILE A 30 -9.25 10.17 -11.13
C ILE A 30 -10.46 9.44 -10.56
N THR A 31 -11.02 8.49 -11.29
CA THR A 31 -12.06 7.57 -10.81
C THR A 31 -11.45 6.30 -10.25
N LEU A 32 -12.21 5.51 -9.49
CA LEU A 32 -11.79 4.16 -9.08
C LEU A 32 -11.54 3.26 -10.28
N GLU A 33 -12.35 3.38 -11.33
CA GLU A 33 -12.13 2.65 -12.59
C GLU A 33 -10.76 3.00 -13.19
N GLN A 34 -10.43 4.29 -13.28
CA GLN A 34 -9.11 4.73 -13.75
C GLN A 34 -7.97 4.22 -12.87
N LEU A 35 -8.17 4.15 -11.55
CA LEU A 35 -7.21 3.59 -10.61
C LEU A 35 -6.99 2.09 -10.89
N HIS A 36 -8.05 1.32 -11.10
CA HIS A 36 -7.97 -0.09 -11.48
C HIS A 36 -7.29 -0.32 -12.83
N LEU A 37 -7.54 0.54 -13.82
CA LEU A 37 -6.87 0.48 -15.12
C LEU A 37 -5.35 0.75 -14.99
N VAL A 38 -4.93 1.69 -14.12
CA VAL A 38 -3.50 1.89 -13.84
C VAL A 38 -2.91 0.66 -13.16
N LEU A 39 -3.61 0.02 -12.22
CA LEU A 39 -3.14 -1.24 -11.62
C LEU A 39 -2.96 -2.33 -12.68
N LYS A 40 -3.91 -2.45 -13.61
CA LYS A 40 -3.83 -3.42 -14.72
C LYS A 40 -2.64 -3.12 -15.64
N GLU A 41 -2.40 -1.85 -15.98
CA GLU A 41 -1.22 -1.45 -16.77
C GLU A 41 0.11 -1.91 -16.11
N TYR A 42 0.19 -1.81 -14.78
CA TYR A 42 1.38 -2.26 -14.04
C TYR A 42 1.46 -3.78 -13.95
N GLU A 43 0.33 -4.47 -13.75
CA GLU A 43 0.22 -5.92 -13.76
C GLU A 43 0.72 -6.49 -15.09
N ASP A 44 0.26 -5.95 -16.23
CA ASP A 44 0.71 -6.37 -17.57
C ASP A 44 2.22 -6.20 -17.79
N LYS A 45 2.81 -5.15 -17.20
CA LYS A 45 4.27 -4.97 -17.22
C LYS A 45 5.00 -5.99 -16.36
N ILE A 46 4.46 -6.29 -15.17
CA ILE A 46 5.01 -7.30 -14.25
C ILE A 46 4.99 -8.68 -14.91
N ASP A 47 3.89 -9.04 -15.55
CA ASP A 47 3.71 -10.32 -16.23
C ASP A 47 4.61 -10.40 -17.48
N LYS A 48 4.64 -9.34 -18.30
CA LYS A 48 5.50 -9.27 -19.50
C LYS A 48 6.98 -9.52 -19.22
N TYR A 49 7.46 -9.09 -18.08
CA TYR A 49 8.87 -9.24 -17.69
C TYR A 49 9.09 -10.37 -16.66
N GLU A 50 8.05 -11.19 -16.39
CA GLU A 50 8.08 -12.34 -15.46
C GLU A 50 8.68 -11.99 -14.09
N ILE A 51 8.42 -10.75 -13.61
CA ILE A 51 9.08 -10.19 -12.44
C ILE A 51 8.68 -10.94 -11.15
N LEU A 52 7.40 -11.36 -11.02
CA LEU A 52 6.92 -12.11 -9.86
C LEU A 52 7.31 -13.60 -9.90
N ASP A 53 7.82 -14.09 -11.00
CA ASP A 53 8.30 -15.46 -11.16
C ASP A 53 9.85 -15.54 -11.07
N SER A 54 10.51 -14.38 -10.88
CA SER A 54 11.96 -14.24 -10.74
C SER A 54 12.37 -14.05 -9.28
N LYS A 55 13.61 -14.42 -8.92
CA LYS A 55 14.18 -14.10 -7.61
C LYS A 55 14.58 -12.64 -7.53
N TYR A 56 14.26 -11.99 -6.41
CA TYR A 56 14.51 -10.57 -6.21
C TYR A 56 15.98 -10.17 -6.42
N ASN A 57 16.92 -11.02 -6.03
CA ASN A 57 18.34 -10.74 -6.19
C ASN A 57 18.79 -10.71 -7.64
N GLU A 58 18.11 -11.44 -8.52
CA GLU A 58 18.39 -11.54 -9.96
C GLU A 58 17.76 -10.39 -10.75
N LEU A 59 16.72 -9.73 -10.19
CA LEU A 59 16.06 -8.61 -10.84
C LEU A 59 17.01 -7.42 -11.03
N LYS A 60 16.92 -6.78 -12.20
CA LYS A 60 17.60 -5.52 -12.48
C LYS A 60 16.97 -4.39 -11.62
N LYS A 61 17.70 -3.28 -11.48
CA LYS A 61 17.23 -2.12 -10.70
C LYS A 61 15.88 -1.58 -11.18
N TYR A 62 15.66 -1.59 -12.50
CA TYR A 62 14.39 -1.15 -13.10
C TYR A 62 13.25 -2.08 -12.65
N ASP A 63 13.43 -3.39 -12.75
CA ASP A 63 12.41 -4.39 -12.39
C ASP A 63 12.08 -4.36 -10.91
N LYS A 64 13.08 -4.19 -10.04
CA LYS A 64 12.90 -3.95 -8.59
C LYS A 64 12.06 -2.69 -8.31
N THR A 65 12.27 -1.65 -9.11
CA THR A 65 11.50 -0.40 -8.98
C THR A 65 10.07 -0.61 -9.43
N LEU A 66 9.87 -1.28 -10.58
CA LEU A 66 8.55 -1.60 -11.11
C LEU A 66 7.76 -2.50 -10.17
N LEU A 67 8.42 -3.52 -9.59
CA LEU A 67 7.81 -4.40 -8.59
C LEU A 67 7.35 -3.61 -7.34
N THR A 68 8.20 -2.74 -6.81
CA THR A 68 7.83 -1.91 -5.66
C THR A 68 6.68 -0.95 -5.99
N ASP A 69 6.69 -0.35 -7.19
CA ASP A 69 5.61 0.53 -7.66
C ASP A 69 4.29 -0.24 -7.78
N PHE A 70 4.33 -1.48 -8.31
CA PHE A 70 3.17 -2.36 -8.42
C PHE A 70 2.59 -2.74 -7.05
N ILE A 71 3.43 -3.15 -6.09
CA ILE A 71 2.97 -3.49 -4.73
C ILE A 71 2.35 -2.26 -4.03
N VAL A 72 3.00 -1.10 -4.13
CA VAL A 72 2.43 0.15 -3.59
C VAL A 72 1.07 0.45 -4.22
N LEU A 73 0.97 0.36 -5.55
CA LEU A 73 -0.29 0.61 -6.26
C LEU A 73 -1.39 -0.38 -5.87
N ALA A 74 -1.07 -1.68 -5.74
CA ALA A 74 -2.01 -2.70 -5.30
C ALA A 74 -2.59 -2.41 -3.91
N LEU A 75 -1.77 -1.97 -2.95
CA LEU A 75 -2.23 -1.58 -1.61
C LEU A 75 -3.23 -0.41 -1.65
N TYR A 76 -3.03 0.57 -2.55
CA TYR A 76 -3.89 1.75 -2.65
C TYR A 76 -5.08 1.59 -3.60
N THR A 77 -5.13 0.49 -4.35
CA THR A 77 -6.25 0.17 -5.25
C THR A 77 -7.18 -0.88 -4.65
N LEU A 78 -6.61 -1.89 -3.98
CA LEU A 78 -7.35 -3.07 -3.52
C LEU A 78 -7.77 -2.99 -2.04
N LEU A 79 -7.34 -1.94 -1.34
CA LEU A 79 -7.68 -1.65 0.05
C LEU A 79 -8.06 -0.19 0.23
N PRO A 80 -8.83 0.15 1.28
CA PRO A 80 -9.02 1.54 1.69
C PRO A 80 -7.67 2.23 1.88
N PRO A 81 -7.43 3.39 1.21
CA PRO A 81 -6.12 4.03 1.21
C PRO A 81 -5.69 4.54 2.59
N ARG A 82 -4.66 3.94 3.17
CA ARG A 82 -4.04 4.36 4.44
C ARG A 82 -2.93 5.38 4.20
N ARG A 83 -2.38 5.95 5.28
CA ARG A 83 -1.25 6.89 5.19
C ARG A 83 0.03 6.17 4.79
N THR A 84 0.92 6.88 4.10
CA THR A 84 2.21 6.30 3.68
C THR A 84 3.04 5.77 4.85
N LYS A 85 2.95 6.40 6.03
CA LYS A 85 3.65 5.96 7.24
C LYS A 85 3.19 4.57 7.68
N ASP A 86 1.93 4.24 7.51
CA ASP A 86 1.34 2.98 7.98
C ASP A 86 1.98 1.77 7.27
N TYR A 87 2.21 1.87 5.95
CA TYR A 87 2.86 0.82 5.17
C TYR A 87 4.39 0.89 5.15
N SER A 88 4.98 2.11 5.22
CA SER A 88 6.44 2.28 5.18
C SER A 88 7.15 1.74 6.42
N LEU A 89 6.43 1.59 7.54
CA LEU A 89 6.94 1.01 8.79
C LEU A 89 6.64 -0.48 8.91
N MET A 90 6.16 -1.13 7.84
CA MET A 90 5.64 -2.47 7.89
C MET A 90 6.72 -3.52 7.70
N HIS A 91 6.63 -4.57 8.47
CA HIS A 91 7.38 -5.80 8.37
C HIS A 91 6.48 -6.96 7.96
N VAL A 92 7.05 -8.05 7.50
CA VAL A 92 6.35 -9.31 7.23
C VAL A 92 6.93 -10.37 8.15
N VAL A 93 6.08 -11.12 8.83
CA VAL A 93 6.50 -12.17 9.76
C VAL A 93 5.44 -13.27 9.81
N SER A 94 5.85 -14.52 10.02
CA SER A 94 4.91 -15.62 10.23
C SER A 94 4.21 -15.49 11.59
N GLU A 95 3.00 -16.03 11.71
CA GLU A 95 2.25 -16.06 12.96
C GLU A 95 3.06 -16.69 14.11
N ASN A 96 3.85 -17.74 13.81
CA ASN A 96 4.67 -18.43 14.79
C ASN A 96 5.86 -17.60 15.29
N ASN A 97 6.34 -16.66 14.48
CA ASN A 97 7.49 -15.80 14.79
C ASN A 97 7.05 -14.38 15.19
N TYR A 98 5.76 -14.10 15.17
CA TYR A 98 5.23 -12.80 15.54
C TYR A 98 5.36 -12.56 17.04
N ASP A 99 6.16 -11.56 17.42
CA ASP A 99 6.24 -11.04 18.77
C ASP A 99 5.43 -9.75 18.87
N ASN A 100 4.31 -9.81 19.60
CA ASN A 100 3.42 -8.67 19.80
C ASN A 100 4.03 -7.53 20.63
N GLN A 101 5.27 -7.69 21.13
CA GLN A 101 5.90 -6.69 22.00
C GLN A 101 6.51 -5.51 21.23
N ASP A 102 6.90 -5.68 19.94
CA ASP A 102 7.44 -4.57 19.17
C ASP A 102 6.35 -3.70 18.54
N ILE A 103 5.85 -2.76 19.34
CA ILE A 103 4.85 -1.77 18.93
C ILE A 103 5.42 -0.63 18.06
N ARG A 104 6.72 -0.62 17.74
CA ARG A 104 7.36 0.45 16.94
C ARG A 104 7.18 0.28 15.44
N VAL A 105 6.74 -0.89 15.00
CA VAL A 105 6.53 -1.24 13.61
C VAL A 105 5.13 -1.81 13.39
N ASN A 106 4.67 -1.79 12.15
CA ASN A 106 3.45 -2.45 11.71
C ASN A 106 3.81 -3.79 11.05
N TYR A 107 2.87 -4.74 10.99
CA TYR A 107 3.14 -6.07 10.46
C TYR A 107 2.13 -6.51 9.41
N ILE A 108 2.59 -7.30 8.45
CA ILE A 108 1.79 -8.27 7.73
C ILE A 108 2.08 -9.62 8.37
N ILE A 109 1.10 -10.22 8.98
CA ILE A 109 1.21 -11.58 9.54
C ILE A 109 0.88 -12.57 8.43
N THR A 110 1.72 -13.61 8.30
CA THR A 110 1.46 -14.71 7.40
C THR A 110 1.10 -15.98 8.16
N LYS A 111 0.18 -16.77 7.60
CA LYS A 111 -0.17 -18.11 8.07
C LYS A 111 0.15 -19.10 6.96
N ASN A 112 1.05 -20.05 7.23
CA ASN A 112 1.57 -20.98 6.20
C ASN A 112 2.12 -20.24 4.96
N ASN A 113 2.87 -19.15 5.18
CA ASN A 113 3.42 -18.25 4.15
C ASN A 113 2.36 -17.55 3.26
N ILE A 114 1.08 -17.57 3.65
CA ILE A 114 0.00 -16.84 2.99
C ILE A 114 -0.28 -15.56 3.80
N PRO A 115 -0.36 -14.37 3.19
CA PRO A 115 -0.79 -13.15 3.86
C PRO A 115 -2.16 -13.34 4.50
N ASP A 116 -2.27 -13.05 5.81
CA ASP A 116 -3.47 -13.31 6.60
C ASP A 116 -4.09 -12.01 7.13
N ARG A 117 -3.30 -11.18 7.79
CA ARG A 117 -3.76 -9.92 8.39
C ARG A 117 -2.70 -8.85 8.48
N PHE A 118 -3.15 -7.61 8.54
CA PHE A 118 -2.34 -6.46 8.93
C PHE A 118 -2.46 -6.22 10.43
N VAL A 119 -1.36 -5.85 11.06
CA VAL A 119 -1.31 -5.35 12.44
C VAL A 119 -0.70 -3.96 12.42
N PHE A 120 -1.53 -2.96 12.72
CA PHE A 120 -1.11 -1.55 12.78
C PHE A 120 -0.91 -1.11 14.22
N ASN A 121 0.35 -1.00 14.64
CA ASN A 121 0.75 -0.47 15.94
C ASN A 121 1.03 1.04 15.85
N GLN A 122 1.55 1.50 14.69
CA GLN A 122 1.98 2.87 14.44
C GLN A 122 1.16 3.50 13.32
N TYR A 123 0.14 4.29 13.66
CA TYR A 123 -0.66 5.11 12.76
C TYR A 123 -1.07 6.40 13.47
N LYS A 124 -1.72 7.35 12.77
CA LYS A 124 -1.92 8.72 13.29
C LYS A 124 -2.62 8.77 14.64
N THR A 125 -3.62 7.94 14.84
CA THR A 125 -4.49 7.92 16.03
C THR A 125 -4.23 6.72 16.94
N SER A 126 -3.13 6.00 16.77
CA SER A 126 -2.81 4.78 17.55
C SER A 126 -2.73 5.02 19.06
N LYS A 127 -2.37 6.24 19.51
CA LYS A 127 -2.38 6.60 20.92
C LYS A 127 -3.79 6.64 21.52
N LYS A 128 -4.82 6.92 20.71
CA LYS A 128 -6.23 6.98 21.13
C LYS A 128 -6.92 5.61 21.04
N TYR A 129 -6.67 4.89 19.92
CA TYR A 129 -7.42 3.66 19.59
C TYR A 129 -6.60 2.37 19.75
N GLY A 130 -5.33 2.44 20.13
CA GLY A 130 -4.48 1.27 20.31
C GLY A 130 -4.07 0.59 19.02
N GLN A 131 -3.81 -0.72 19.09
CA GLN A 131 -3.46 -1.58 17.96
C GLN A 131 -4.71 -1.87 17.12
N GLN A 132 -4.57 -1.84 15.78
CA GLN A 132 -5.61 -2.28 14.85
C GLN A 132 -5.17 -3.56 14.13
N ILE A 133 -6.05 -4.56 14.10
CA ILE A 133 -5.86 -5.81 13.36
C ILE A 133 -6.90 -5.84 12.24
N ILE A 134 -6.45 -6.02 11.00
CA ILE A 134 -7.31 -6.01 9.82
C ILE A 134 -7.00 -7.25 8.98
N GLU A 135 -7.97 -8.12 8.81
CA GLU A 135 -7.87 -9.30 7.94
C GLU A 135 -7.71 -8.91 6.47
N ILE A 136 -6.94 -9.70 5.73
CA ILE A 136 -6.76 -9.49 4.29
C ILE A 136 -7.75 -10.39 3.54
N ASN A 137 -8.92 -9.84 3.21
CA ASN A 137 -10.01 -10.57 2.56
C ASN A 137 -10.03 -10.42 1.03
N ASN A 138 -9.11 -9.64 0.44
CA ASN A 138 -9.03 -9.45 -1.00
C ASN A 138 -8.13 -10.51 -1.64
N ASN A 139 -8.73 -11.48 -2.32
CA ASN A 139 -8.02 -12.61 -2.94
C ASN A 139 -6.94 -12.18 -3.94
N LYS A 140 -7.17 -11.11 -4.72
CA LYS A 140 -6.18 -10.59 -5.66
C LYS A 140 -4.97 -10.04 -4.91
N LEU A 141 -5.18 -9.28 -3.83
CA LEU A 141 -4.09 -8.77 -3.00
C LEU A 141 -3.31 -9.89 -2.32
N ILE A 142 -4.00 -10.91 -1.79
CA ILE A 142 -3.36 -12.10 -1.19
C ILE A 142 -2.42 -12.76 -2.20
N LEU A 143 -2.88 -12.97 -3.42
CA LEU A 143 -2.06 -13.59 -4.48
C LEU A 143 -0.84 -12.73 -4.84
N ILE A 144 -1.01 -11.43 -5.02
CA ILE A 144 0.07 -10.48 -5.31
C ILE A 144 1.12 -10.50 -4.19
N LEU A 145 0.69 -10.38 -2.93
CA LEU A 145 1.59 -10.37 -1.79
C LEU A 145 2.31 -11.71 -1.61
N LYS A 146 1.60 -12.84 -1.78
CA LYS A 146 2.20 -14.18 -1.73
C LYS A 146 3.32 -14.32 -2.76
N LYS A 147 3.08 -13.96 -4.02
CA LYS A 147 4.10 -13.98 -5.08
C LYS A 147 5.27 -13.03 -4.74
N TYR A 148 4.98 -11.83 -4.27
CA TYR A 148 6.01 -10.88 -3.85
C TYR A 148 6.91 -11.44 -2.72
N PHE A 149 6.33 -12.14 -1.75
CA PHE A 149 7.10 -12.76 -0.66
C PHE A 149 7.98 -13.91 -1.19
N LEU A 150 7.45 -14.73 -2.11
CA LEU A 150 8.24 -15.79 -2.77
C LEU A 150 9.41 -15.21 -3.59
N THR A 151 9.19 -14.13 -4.34
CA THR A 151 10.25 -13.42 -5.07
C THR A 151 11.41 -13.04 -4.14
N ARG A 152 11.11 -12.75 -2.86
CA ARG A 152 12.08 -12.31 -1.86
C ARG A 152 12.64 -13.43 -0.97
N ASP A 153 12.42 -14.69 -1.35
CA ASP A 153 12.84 -15.88 -0.58
C ASP A 153 12.36 -15.80 0.89
N TYR A 154 11.12 -15.32 1.11
CA TYR A 154 10.54 -15.20 2.45
C TYR A 154 10.33 -16.58 3.09
N ASP A 155 10.91 -16.80 4.28
CA ASP A 155 10.93 -18.06 5.02
C ASP A 155 10.10 -18.03 6.34
N GLY A 156 9.36 -16.95 6.57
CA GLY A 156 8.58 -16.75 7.80
C GLY A 156 9.29 -15.92 8.87
N THR A 157 10.58 -15.63 8.72
CA THR A 157 11.32 -14.74 9.63
C THR A 157 10.96 -13.27 9.36
N ASP A 158 11.33 -12.39 10.30
CA ASP A 158 11.04 -10.94 10.19
C ASP A 158 11.73 -10.33 8.96
N MET A 159 10.93 -9.74 8.08
CA MET A 159 11.37 -9.13 6.84
C MET A 159 10.77 -7.73 6.66
N ILE A 160 11.59 -6.73 6.29
CA ILE A 160 11.08 -5.41 5.88
C ILE A 160 10.18 -5.56 4.66
N PHE A 161 8.94 -5.07 4.75
CA PHE A 161 7.95 -5.21 3.69
C PHE A 161 8.35 -4.48 2.39
N LEU A 162 8.51 -3.17 2.43
CA LEU A 162 8.84 -2.36 1.25
C LEU A 162 10.28 -1.84 1.29
N LEU A 163 11.06 -2.19 0.26
CA LEU A 163 12.43 -1.76 0.11
C LEU A 163 12.54 -0.50 -0.76
N ASN A 164 13.50 0.34 -0.40
CA ASN A 164 13.94 1.43 -1.25
C ASN A 164 14.90 0.91 -2.32
N THR A 165 14.51 1.00 -3.58
CA THR A 165 15.32 0.54 -4.73
C THR A 165 16.31 1.60 -5.22
N ASN A 166 16.20 2.84 -4.74
CA ASN A 166 17.05 3.94 -5.12
C ASN A 166 18.25 4.09 -4.18
N GLY A 167 19.41 3.65 -4.62
CA GLY A 167 20.67 4.26 -4.22
C GLY A 167 21.36 3.75 -2.97
N ILE A 168 21.32 2.46 -2.64
CA ILE A 168 22.16 1.98 -1.55
C ILE A 168 23.04 0.80 -2.02
N LYS A 169 24.20 1.16 -2.51
CA LYS A 169 25.37 0.29 -2.50
C LYS A 169 25.87 0.25 -1.04
N ASN A 170 25.96 -0.95 -0.45
CA ASN A 170 26.62 -1.22 0.85
C ASN A 170 25.98 -0.61 2.11
N LEU A 171 24.73 -0.93 2.45
CA LEU A 171 24.22 -0.67 3.80
C LEU A 171 24.04 -1.97 4.59
N THR A 172 24.89 -2.15 5.58
CA THR A 172 24.82 -3.22 6.59
C THR A 172 23.62 -3.08 7.54
N ASN A 173 22.95 -1.91 7.55
CA ASN A 173 21.84 -1.62 8.44
C ASN A 173 20.49 -1.76 7.69
N ASN A 174 19.73 -2.78 8.04
CA ASN A 174 18.44 -3.10 7.41
C ASN A 174 17.42 -1.95 7.45
N TYR A 175 17.41 -1.12 8.50
CA TYR A 175 16.50 0.03 8.59
C TYR A 175 16.70 1.08 7.50
N LYS A 176 17.92 1.23 6.96
CA LYS A 176 18.22 2.17 5.87
C LYS A 176 17.73 1.70 4.50
N LYS A 177 17.39 0.40 4.37
CA LYS A 177 16.84 -0.17 3.13
C LYS A 177 15.33 0.03 2.99
N ARG A 178 14.65 0.46 4.03
CA ARG A 178 13.20 0.67 4.07
C ARG A 178 12.76 1.80 3.13
N LEU A 179 11.61 1.61 2.49
CA LEU A 179 10.93 2.69 1.77
C LEU A 179 10.37 3.70 2.79
N THR A 180 10.87 4.94 2.77
CA THR A 180 10.39 5.98 3.70
C THR A 180 9.01 6.51 3.29
N PRO A 181 8.23 7.13 4.22
CA PRO A 181 6.93 7.74 3.91
C PRO A 181 7.03 8.79 2.77
N ASN A 182 8.09 9.60 2.78
CA ASN A 182 8.33 10.58 1.73
C ASN A 182 8.63 9.92 0.38
N SER A 183 9.51 8.91 0.35
CA SER A 183 9.82 8.14 -0.86
C SER A 183 8.57 7.45 -1.41
N MET A 184 7.70 6.94 -0.55
CA MET A 184 6.43 6.33 -0.94
C MET A 184 5.47 7.36 -1.56
N SER A 185 5.36 8.56 -0.99
CA SER A 185 4.59 9.66 -1.57
C SER A 185 5.10 10.08 -2.94
N ILE A 186 6.42 10.12 -3.12
CA ILE A 186 7.05 10.41 -4.43
C ILE A 186 6.75 9.28 -5.43
N LYS A 187 6.81 8.01 -5.00
CA LYS A 187 6.47 6.86 -5.85
C LYS A 187 5.03 6.95 -6.35
N ILE A 188 4.06 7.20 -5.47
CA ILE A 188 2.65 7.36 -5.86
C ILE A 188 2.51 8.41 -6.96
N LYS A 189 3.08 9.61 -6.77
CA LYS A 189 3.06 10.65 -7.80
C LYS A 189 3.69 10.20 -9.12
N ASN A 190 4.80 9.48 -9.07
CA ASN A 190 5.52 9.02 -10.26
C ASN A 190 4.78 7.90 -10.98
N ILE A 191 4.08 6.99 -10.27
CA ILE A 191 3.24 5.96 -10.85
C ILE A 191 2.21 6.61 -11.78
N PHE A 192 1.42 7.54 -11.28
CA PHE A 192 0.37 8.20 -12.09
C PHE A 192 0.92 9.12 -13.18
N LYS A 193 2.06 9.77 -12.95
CA LYS A 193 2.72 10.57 -13.99
C LYS A 193 3.21 9.72 -15.16
N LYS A 194 3.63 8.46 -14.90
CA LYS A 194 4.16 7.52 -15.89
C LYS A 194 3.10 6.62 -16.51
N SER A 195 1.93 6.49 -15.87
CA SER A 195 0.80 5.72 -16.39
C SER A 195 0.18 6.41 -17.62
N TYR A 196 -0.76 5.73 -18.26
CA TYR A 196 -1.54 6.27 -19.37
C TYR A 196 -2.27 7.57 -19.02
N LEU A 197 -2.59 7.79 -17.73
CA LEU A 197 -3.28 9.00 -17.25
C LEU A 197 -2.43 10.27 -17.32
N LYS A 198 -1.10 10.14 -17.15
CA LYS A 198 -0.14 11.27 -17.09
C LYS A 198 -0.52 12.37 -16.10
N LYS A 199 -1.26 12.03 -15.04
CA LYS A 199 -1.77 12.97 -14.02
C LYS A 199 -0.87 13.05 -12.79
N LYS A 200 -0.92 14.18 -12.06
CA LYS A 200 -0.18 14.40 -10.80
C LYS A 200 -1.04 13.97 -9.60
N VAL A 201 -1.41 12.70 -9.52
CA VAL A 201 -2.20 12.16 -8.40
C VAL A 201 -1.33 12.03 -7.15
N ASN A 202 -1.87 12.36 -5.98
CA ASN A 202 -1.24 12.17 -4.68
C ASN A 202 -2.12 11.32 -3.77
N LEU A 203 -1.59 10.95 -2.60
CA LEU A 203 -2.31 10.10 -1.66
C LEU A 203 -3.65 10.69 -1.19
N ASN A 204 -3.71 12.00 -0.96
CA ASN A 204 -4.96 12.61 -0.51
C ASN A 204 -6.06 12.46 -1.56
N ILE A 205 -5.72 12.64 -2.84
CA ILE A 205 -6.67 12.40 -3.93
C ILE A 205 -7.15 10.95 -3.93
N LEU A 206 -6.26 9.95 -3.79
CA LEU A 206 -6.65 8.54 -3.73
C LEU A 206 -7.63 8.27 -2.58
N ARG A 207 -7.41 8.88 -1.43
CA ARG A 207 -8.30 8.76 -0.27
C ARG A 207 -9.66 9.40 -0.53
N HIS A 208 -9.67 10.60 -1.11
CA HIS A 208 -10.92 11.29 -1.48
C HIS A 208 -11.71 10.51 -2.55
N VAL A 209 -11.03 9.99 -3.57
CA VAL A 209 -11.65 9.16 -4.60
C VAL A 209 -12.28 7.92 -3.98
N PHE A 210 -11.54 7.20 -3.14
CA PHE A 210 -12.05 6.01 -2.48
C PHE A 210 -13.30 6.33 -1.65
N ILE A 211 -13.25 7.36 -0.80
CA ILE A 211 -14.36 7.77 0.06
C ILE A 211 -15.59 8.16 -0.82
N SER A 212 -15.42 9.06 -1.79
CA SER A 212 -16.54 9.59 -2.56
C SER A 212 -17.21 8.55 -3.47
N GLU A 213 -16.47 7.55 -3.97
CA GLU A 213 -17.05 6.53 -4.85
C GLU A 213 -17.55 5.30 -4.09
N THR A 214 -17.02 5.01 -2.89
CA THR A 214 -17.52 3.90 -2.07
C THR A 214 -18.79 4.28 -1.30
N ILE A 215 -18.87 5.52 -0.80
CA ILE A 215 -19.99 5.98 0.03
C ILE A 215 -21.12 6.51 -0.83
N GLY A 216 -20.82 7.19 -1.93
CA GLY A 216 -21.85 7.65 -2.87
C GLY A 216 -22.67 6.51 -3.49
N ILE A 217 -22.17 5.27 -3.47
CA ILE A 217 -22.90 4.06 -3.91
C ILE A 217 -23.84 3.55 -2.81
N GLU A 218 -23.50 3.71 -1.53
CA GLU A 218 -24.34 3.27 -0.41
C GLU A 218 -25.53 4.20 -0.13
N GLU A 219 -25.45 5.47 -0.50
CA GLU A 219 -26.58 6.43 -0.37
C GLU A 219 -27.60 6.34 -1.51
N ILE A 220 -27.36 5.57 -2.57
CA ILE A 220 -28.24 5.43 -3.75
C ILE A 220 -29.02 4.09 -3.76
N ASN A 221 -28.70 3.15 -2.89
CA ASN A 221 -29.39 1.86 -2.71
C ASN A 221 -30.12 1.81 -1.37
#